data_a932b0c84f5190fe12e4dc72bc0504ec
#
_entry.id   a932b0c84f5190fe12e4dc72bc0504ec
#
_cell.length_a   1.000
_cell.length_b   1.000
_cell.length_c   1.000
_cell.angle_alpha   90.00
_cell.angle_beta   90.00
_cell.angle_gamma   90.00
#
_symmetry.space_group_name_H-M   'P 1'
#
loop_
_entity.id
_entity.type
_entity.pdbx_description
1 polymer ?
#
loop_
_entity_poly.entity_id
_entity_poly.type
_entity_poly.pdbx_seq_one_letter_code
_entity_poly.pdbx_strand_id
1 'polypeptide(L)'
;MKITETLPLSGFAASPSLASREGDDTFAAGRPLLGVPESGSAGTQHVTQAVHSAASADSGTAPALVHLQDVHLSFGDNQVLQGIDVQVRRGEAVTIIGPSGSGKSTILRCITGLLRPQRGAISVAGTRVDQLRTEAELIALRKRVGFVFQQYNLFPHLSVLENLVIAPTRVVGRDRATAEREARALLQKVRLDHKESAYPGELSGGQQQRVAIARALAMRPELILFDEVTSALDPETVGEVLTVIRDLVRDGMTCVLVTHEMRFAEEVSDQVYFTEAGRIVEHGPAAQIFGSPRSERTREFLQRALGDGARSRPAPAAPATTPLPFNSLRFAL
;
A
#
# COMPACT_ATOMS: atom_id res chain seq x y z
N MET A 1 18.06 -2.25 51.19
CA MET A 1 18.46 -0.83 51.12
C MET A 1 17.53 -0.18 50.11
N LYS A 2 16.55 0.60 50.61
CA LYS A 2 15.53 1.31 49.83
C LYS A 2 16.11 2.56 49.23
N ILE A 3 15.87 2.84 47.95
CA ILE A 3 15.83 4.21 47.47
C ILE A 3 14.60 4.33 46.53
N THR A 4 13.64 5.03 47.04
CA THR A 4 12.44 5.57 46.37
C THR A 4 12.82 6.93 45.79
N GLU A 5 12.64 7.16 44.52
CA GLU A 5 12.66 8.52 43.96
C GLU A 5 11.38 8.76 43.14
N THR A 6 10.59 9.62 43.72
CA THR A 6 9.35 10.19 43.19
C THR A 6 9.68 11.42 42.37
N LEU A 7 9.21 11.52 41.14
CA LEU A 7 9.22 12.75 40.33
C LEU A 7 7.80 13.35 40.26
N PRO A 8 7.67 14.68 40.36
CA PRO A 8 6.38 15.33 40.51
C PRO A 8 5.70 15.69 39.21
N LEU A 9 4.38 15.58 39.22
CA LEU A 9 3.44 16.11 38.25
C LEU A 9 3.29 17.64 38.43
N SER A 10 3.54 18.42 37.39
CA SER A 10 3.04 19.79 37.17
C SER A 10 3.29 20.13 35.71
N GLY A 11 2.43 20.75 34.91
CA GLY A 11 1.19 21.43 35.12
C GLY A 11 0.55 21.67 33.76
N PHE A 12 -0.73 21.46 33.72
CA PHE A 12 -1.59 21.87 32.61
C PHE A 12 -1.81 23.37 32.69
N ALA A 13 -1.41 24.14 31.69
CA ALA A 13 -1.81 25.52 31.53
C ALA A 13 -2.90 25.63 30.46
N ALA A 14 -3.96 26.33 30.81
CA ALA A 14 -5.19 26.52 30.06
C ALA A 14 -5.02 27.47 28.88
N SER A 15 -5.82 27.25 27.83
CA SER A 15 -6.01 28.07 26.66
C SER A 15 -6.71 29.41 26.99
N PRO A 16 -6.46 30.49 26.23
CA PRO A 16 -7.35 31.63 26.22
C PRO A 16 -8.35 31.59 25.06
N SER A 17 -9.51 32.14 25.41
CA SER A 17 -10.76 32.36 24.76
C SER A 17 -10.72 33.10 23.44
N LEU A 18 -11.64 32.76 22.55
CA LEU A 18 -12.12 33.47 21.37
C LEU A 18 -12.72 34.84 21.75
N ALA A 19 -12.35 35.89 21.04
CA ALA A 19 -13.09 37.13 20.96
C ALA A 19 -13.50 37.41 19.51
N SER A 20 -14.80 37.62 19.35
CA SER A 20 -15.56 37.98 18.17
C SER A 20 -15.13 39.34 17.59
N ARG A 21 -15.18 39.47 16.26
CA ARG A 21 -15.41 40.76 15.60
C ARG A 21 -16.29 40.57 14.38
N GLU A 22 -17.45 41.17 14.47
CA GLU A 22 -18.42 41.46 13.42
C GLU A 22 -18.02 42.76 12.64
N GLY A 23 -18.60 42.86 11.44
CA GLY A 23 -18.76 44.08 10.67
C GLY A 23 -17.84 44.16 9.45
N ASP A 24 -18.18 44.59 8.25
CA ASP A 24 -19.41 45.20 7.76
C ASP A 24 -19.43 45.12 6.22
N ASP A 25 -20.62 45.22 5.66
CA ASP A 25 -21.00 45.29 4.26
C ASP A 25 -20.27 46.37 3.43
N THR A 26 -20.09 46.19 2.12
CA THR A 26 -20.71 47.04 1.10
C THR A 26 -20.45 46.61 -0.35
N PHE A 27 -21.52 46.48 -1.07
CA PHE A 27 -21.82 46.56 -2.49
C PHE A 27 -20.84 47.37 -3.37
N ALA A 28 -20.54 46.87 -4.60
CA ALA A 28 -20.77 47.64 -5.85
C ALA A 28 -20.70 46.71 -7.10
N ALA A 29 -21.76 46.83 -7.89
CA ALA A 29 -21.96 46.26 -9.21
C ALA A 29 -21.21 47.03 -10.30
N GLY A 30 -20.86 46.35 -11.41
CA GLY A 30 -20.42 47.04 -12.63
C GLY A 30 -20.04 46.10 -13.75
N ARG A 31 -21.04 45.77 -14.62
CA ARG A 31 -20.90 45.39 -16.03
C ARG A 31 -21.01 46.67 -16.87
N PRO A 32 -20.72 46.75 -18.21
CA PRO A 32 -20.70 45.72 -19.24
C PRO A 32 -19.73 45.92 -20.45
N LEU A 33 -19.67 44.90 -21.32
CA LEU A 33 -19.82 44.90 -22.80
C LEU A 33 -18.66 45.29 -23.77
N LEU A 34 -18.45 44.38 -24.73
CA LEU A 34 -18.29 44.51 -26.21
C LEU A 34 -16.88 44.78 -26.78
N GLY A 35 -16.57 43.87 -27.77
CA GLY A 35 -15.60 44.16 -28.80
C GLY A 35 -15.04 42.95 -29.53
N VAL A 36 -15.83 42.40 -30.51
CA VAL A 36 -15.29 41.59 -31.61
C VAL A 36 -14.99 42.52 -32.75
N PRO A 37 -13.95 42.31 -33.55
CA PRO A 37 -14.16 42.20 -34.99
C PRO A 37 -13.40 41.04 -35.64
N GLU A 38 -14.07 40.60 -36.75
CA GLU A 38 -13.67 39.58 -37.67
C GLU A 38 -12.59 39.96 -38.66
N SER A 39 -12.05 38.88 -39.27
CA SER A 39 -11.61 38.73 -40.67
C SER A 39 -10.29 39.33 -41.16
N GLY A 40 -9.55 38.44 -41.82
CA GLY A 40 -8.46 38.78 -42.73
C GLY A 40 -7.73 37.52 -43.24
N SER A 41 -8.09 37.16 -44.43
CA SER A 41 -7.66 35.98 -45.22
C SER A 41 -6.27 36.12 -45.85
N ALA A 42 -5.70 34.97 -46.21
CA ALA A 42 -4.83 34.64 -47.34
C ALA A 42 -3.31 34.75 -47.19
N GLY A 43 -2.67 33.63 -47.54
CA GLY A 43 -1.24 33.62 -47.93
C GLY A 43 -0.56 32.24 -47.81
N THR A 44 -0.79 31.40 -48.82
CA THR A 44 -0.07 30.14 -49.11
C THR A 44 1.42 30.40 -49.33
N GLN A 45 2.33 29.59 -48.75
CA GLN A 45 3.40 28.92 -49.52
C GLN A 45 4.25 27.97 -48.65
N HIS A 46 4.52 26.84 -49.27
CA HIS A 46 5.39 25.72 -48.90
C HIS A 46 6.78 26.09 -48.37
N VAL A 47 7.25 25.40 -47.34
CA VAL A 47 8.60 24.79 -47.34
C VAL A 47 8.56 23.49 -46.52
N THR A 48 8.75 22.40 -47.20
CA THR A 48 9.02 21.05 -46.69
C THR A 48 10.45 20.98 -46.18
N GLN A 49 10.62 20.66 -44.89
CA GLN A 49 11.88 20.03 -44.44
C GLN A 49 11.61 18.99 -43.38
N ALA A 50 11.86 17.76 -43.73
CA ALA A 50 11.78 16.60 -42.87
C ALA A 50 12.85 16.66 -41.78
N VAL A 51 12.44 16.55 -40.53
CA VAL A 51 13.31 16.13 -39.44
C VAL A 51 12.71 14.84 -38.90
N HIS A 52 13.29 13.72 -39.28
CA HIS A 52 13.07 12.44 -38.68
C HIS A 52 13.66 12.52 -37.25
N SER A 53 12.81 12.79 -36.27
CA SER A 53 13.08 12.46 -34.87
C SER A 53 12.29 11.20 -34.56
N ALA A 54 13.04 10.13 -34.29
CA ALA A 54 12.50 8.84 -33.91
C ALA A 54 11.61 8.99 -32.66
N ALA A 55 10.31 9.02 -32.90
CA ALA A 55 9.35 8.76 -31.84
C ALA A 55 9.41 7.27 -31.53
N SER A 56 10.14 6.90 -30.47
CA SER A 56 9.95 5.63 -29.80
C SER A 56 8.50 5.53 -29.40
N ALA A 57 7.80 4.57 -29.96
CA ALA A 57 6.41 4.24 -29.64
C ALA A 57 6.33 3.91 -28.15
N ASP A 58 5.92 4.89 -27.37
CA ASP A 58 5.45 4.70 -26.00
C ASP A 58 4.08 4.01 -26.10
N SER A 59 4.12 2.68 -25.98
CA SER A 59 2.93 1.87 -25.78
C SER A 59 2.25 2.38 -24.50
N GLY A 60 1.07 3.00 -24.60
CA GLY A 60 0.32 3.67 -23.56
C GLY A 60 0.15 2.85 -22.29
N THR A 61 1.16 2.84 -21.46
CA THR A 61 1.18 2.17 -20.17
C THR A 61 0.59 3.14 -19.15
N ALA A 62 -0.54 2.76 -18.53
CA ALA A 62 -1.13 3.53 -17.46
C ALA A 62 -0.05 3.89 -16.41
N PRO A 63 -0.07 5.11 -15.86
CA PRO A 63 0.96 5.56 -14.92
C PRO A 63 1.02 4.63 -13.71
N ALA A 64 2.25 4.32 -13.27
CA ALA A 64 2.48 3.48 -12.10
C ALA A 64 1.81 4.09 -10.86
N LEU A 65 1.16 3.23 -10.04
CA LEU A 65 0.62 3.66 -8.75
C LEU A 65 1.74 3.88 -7.73
N VAL A 66 2.77 3.02 -7.76
CA VAL A 66 3.99 3.17 -6.96
C VAL A 66 5.20 3.16 -7.87
N HIS A 67 6.11 4.09 -7.68
CA HIS A 67 7.36 4.15 -8.41
C HIS A 67 8.50 4.60 -7.50
N LEU A 68 9.48 3.73 -7.30
CA LEU A 68 10.75 3.99 -6.64
C LEU A 68 11.82 4.09 -7.72
N GLN A 69 12.68 5.12 -7.64
CA GLN A 69 13.76 5.37 -8.61
C GLN A 69 15.06 5.65 -7.85
N ASP A 70 16.06 4.82 -8.05
CA ASP A 70 17.42 4.93 -7.49
C ASP A 70 17.39 5.23 -5.97
N VAL A 71 16.56 4.48 -5.22
CA VAL A 71 16.33 4.74 -3.79
C VAL A 71 17.48 4.19 -2.96
N HIS A 72 18.10 5.06 -2.15
CA HIS A 72 19.18 4.72 -1.22
C HIS A 72 18.79 5.08 0.21
N LEU A 73 19.07 4.16 1.14
CA LEU A 73 18.84 4.36 2.55
C LEU A 73 19.90 3.67 3.40
N SER A 74 20.46 4.41 4.37
CA SER A 74 21.41 3.92 5.33
C SER A 74 20.99 4.24 6.75
N PHE A 75 21.36 3.39 7.71
CA PHE A 75 21.30 3.66 9.14
C PHE A 75 22.73 3.72 9.68
N GLY A 76 23.24 4.93 9.95
CA GLY A 76 24.65 5.16 10.20
C GLY A 76 25.47 4.69 8.99
N ASP A 77 26.48 3.86 9.23
CA ASP A 77 27.34 3.32 8.18
C ASP A 77 26.74 2.10 7.44
N ASN A 78 25.63 1.58 7.93
CA ASN A 78 24.97 0.41 7.32
C ASN A 78 24.07 0.82 6.18
N GLN A 79 24.47 0.53 4.93
CA GLN A 79 23.68 0.76 3.72
C GLN A 79 22.64 -0.35 3.56
N VAL A 80 21.37 -0.02 3.77
CA VAL A 80 20.25 -0.99 3.70
C VAL A 80 19.60 -1.02 2.31
N LEU A 81 19.48 0.13 1.64
CA LEU A 81 19.00 0.20 0.25
C LEU A 81 20.05 0.89 -0.61
N GLN A 82 20.35 0.29 -1.79
CA GLN A 82 21.47 0.68 -2.66
C GLN A 82 21.00 0.77 -4.12
N GLY A 83 20.20 1.82 -4.43
CA GLY A 83 19.68 2.01 -5.79
C GLY A 83 18.52 1.06 -6.08
N ILE A 84 17.44 1.18 -5.32
CA ILE A 84 16.22 0.37 -5.50
C ILE A 84 15.31 1.03 -6.52
N ASP A 85 14.98 0.24 -7.57
CA ASP A 85 13.99 0.58 -8.59
C ASP A 85 12.84 -0.42 -8.52
N VAL A 86 11.62 0.07 -8.21
CA VAL A 86 10.40 -0.76 -8.12
C VAL A 86 9.24 -0.01 -8.75
N GLN A 87 8.47 -0.69 -9.57
CA GLN A 87 7.27 -0.15 -10.18
C GLN A 87 6.07 -1.06 -9.90
N VAL A 88 4.93 -0.46 -9.53
CA VAL A 88 3.67 -1.18 -9.30
C VAL A 88 2.55 -0.45 -10.02
N ARG A 89 1.80 -1.14 -10.85
CA ARG A 89 0.64 -0.59 -11.57
C ARG A 89 -0.64 -0.78 -10.76
N ARG A 90 -1.69 -0.06 -11.12
CA ARG A 90 -3.02 -0.26 -10.50
C ARG A 90 -3.55 -1.66 -10.81
N GLY A 91 -4.08 -2.33 -9.79
CA GLY A 91 -4.61 -3.70 -9.88
C GLY A 91 -3.53 -4.78 -9.94
N GLU A 92 -2.24 -4.42 -9.88
CA GLU A 92 -1.12 -5.35 -9.93
C GLU A 92 -0.74 -5.84 -8.53
N ALA A 93 -0.48 -7.14 -8.41
CA ALA A 93 0.11 -7.75 -7.23
C ALA A 93 1.63 -7.94 -7.44
N VAL A 94 2.41 -7.22 -6.65
CA VAL A 94 3.89 -7.28 -6.69
C VAL A 94 4.40 -7.94 -5.43
N THR A 95 5.28 -8.93 -5.57
CA THR A 95 5.94 -9.54 -4.41
C THR A 95 7.44 -9.24 -4.40
N ILE A 96 7.95 -8.87 -3.23
CA ILE A 96 9.38 -8.68 -2.97
C ILE A 96 9.87 -9.86 -2.13
N ILE A 97 10.77 -10.67 -2.70
CA ILE A 97 11.38 -11.82 -2.05
C ILE A 97 12.86 -11.59 -1.81
N GLY A 98 13.48 -12.39 -0.94
CA GLY A 98 14.91 -12.31 -0.66
C GLY A 98 15.25 -12.73 0.76
N PRO A 99 16.54 -12.91 1.08
CA PRO A 99 16.99 -13.28 2.42
C PRO A 99 16.62 -12.23 3.48
N SER A 100 16.63 -12.65 4.75
CA SER A 100 16.45 -11.72 5.87
C SER A 100 17.53 -10.64 5.84
N GLY A 101 17.14 -9.40 6.15
CA GLY A 101 18.06 -8.25 6.12
C GLY A 101 18.34 -7.67 4.73
N SER A 102 17.73 -8.16 3.64
CA SER A 102 17.94 -7.62 2.28
C SER A 102 17.25 -6.27 2.01
N GLY A 103 16.52 -5.70 2.99
CA GLY A 103 15.88 -4.39 2.86
C GLY A 103 14.39 -4.41 2.50
N LYS A 104 13.74 -5.57 2.40
CA LYS A 104 12.33 -5.72 1.97
C LYS A 104 11.34 -4.85 2.77
N SER A 105 11.30 -5.01 4.09
CA SER A 105 10.44 -4.21 4.97
C SER A 105 10.81 -2.71 4.94
N THR A 106 12.09 -2.40 4.72
CA THR A 106 12.57 -1.02 4.56
C THR A 106 11.97 -0.37 3.31
N ILE A 107 11.88 -1.10 2.20
CA ILE A 107 11.20 -0.63 0.97
C ILE A 107 9.74 -0.28 1.27
N LEU A 108 8.98 -1.17 1.95
CA LEU A 108 7.58 -0.89 2.30
C LEU A 108 7.44 0.33 3.20
N ARG A 109 8.34 0.51 4.17
CA ARG A 109 8.35 1.68 5.06
C ARG A 109 8.68 2.98 4.34
N CYS A 110 9.51 2.93 3.29
CA CYS A 110 9.77 4.08 2.43
C CYS A 110 8.52 4.48 1.61
N ILE A 111 7.76 3.51 1.09
CA ILE A 111 6.52 3.75 0.35
C ILE A 111 5.49 4.51 1.20
N THR A 112 5.41 4.23 2.50
CA THR A 112 4.47 4.89 3.43
C THR A 112 5.00 6.18 4.06
N GLY A 113 6.23 6.59 3.73
CA GLY A 113 6.90 7.73 4.36
C GLY A 113 7.19 7.52 5.85
N LEU A 114 7.24 6.26 6.32
CA LEU A 114 7.73 5.92 7.66
C LEU A 114 9.25 6.03 7.74
N LEU A 115 9.93 5.77 6.64
CA LEU A 115 11.37 6.00 6.48
C LEU A 115 11.58 6.90 5.27
N ARG A 116 12.52 7.84 5.41
CA ARG A 116 12.88 8.77 4.35
C ARG A 116 14.22 8.33 3.75
N PRO A 117 14.29 8.11 2.42
CA PRO A 117 15.55 7.82 1.76
C PRO A 117 16.47 9.05 1.76
N GLN A 118 17.77 8.82 1.74
CA GLN A 118 18.76 9.89 1.58
C GLN A 118 18.89 10.33 0.13
N ARG A 119 18.64 9.40 -0.82
CA ARG A 119 18.73 9.66 -2.26
C ARG A 119 17.64 8.88 -3.00
N GLY A 120 17.30 9.35 -4.19
CA GLY A 120 16.30 8.76 -5.06
C GLY A 120 14.95 9.43 -4.95
N ALA A 121 13.98 8.93 -5.70
CA ALA A 121 12.64 9.46 -5.77
C ALA A 121 11.61 8.37 -5.46
N ILE A 122 10.55 8.73 -4.71
CA ILE A 122 9.44 7.82 -4.43
C ILE A 122 8.15 8.55 -4.77
N SER A 123 7.35 7.98 -5.67
CA SER A 123 6.00 8.46 -5.92
C SER A 123 4.96 7.38 -5.62
N VAL A 124 3.88 7.76 -4.95
CA VAL A 124 2.76 6.89 -4.63
C VAL A 124 1.47 7.62 -4.97
N ALA A 125 0.69 7.03 -5.86
CA ALA A 125 -0.58 7.60 -6.32
C ALA A 125 -0.44 9.08 -6.76
N GLY A 126 0.65 9.41 -7.46
CA GLY A 126 0.97 10.76 -7.93
C GLY A 126 1.60 11.67 -6.88
N THR A 127 1.77 11.22 -5.64
CA THR A 127 2.36 12.01 -4.56
C THR A 127 3.85 11.69 -4.40
N ARG A 128 4.73 12.69 -4.39
CA ARG A 128 6.18 12.55 -4.14
C ARG A 128 6.45 12.40 -2.66
N VAL A 129 6.59 11.13 -2.22
CA VAL A 129 6.76 10.75 -0.81
C VAL A 129 8.07 11.28 -0.21
N ASP A 130 9.15 11.26 -0.99
CA ASP A 130 10.46 11.79 -0.60
C ASP A 130 10.45 13.31 -0.33
N GLN A 131 9.45 14.04 -0.82
CA GLN A 131 9.29 15.48 -0.67
C GLN A 131 8.35 15.91 0.46
N LEU A 132 7.55 15.00 1.02
CA LEU A 132 6.64 15.31 2.12
C LEU A 132 7.42 15.79 3.35
N ARG A 133 6.95 16.88 3.98
CA ARG A 133 7.62 17.50 5.11
C ARG A 133 6.74 17.59 6.35
N THR A 134 5.43 17.66 6.16
CA THR A 134 4.47 17.86 7.24
C THR A 134 3.73 16.57 7.59
N GLU A 135 3.30 16.46 8.86
CA GLU A 135 2.48 15.33 9.30
C GLU A 135 1.14 15.27 8.56
N ALA A 136 0.56 16.42 8.21
CA ALA A 136 -0.68 16.48 7.44
C ALA A 136 -0.54 15.84 6.05
N GLU A 137 0.58 16.09 5.36
CA GLU A 137 0.88 15.47 4.07
C GLU A 137 1.08 13.95 4.21
N LEU A 138 1.78 13.50 5.25
CA LEU A 138 1.97 12.08 5.54
C LEU A 138 0.64 11.38 5.89
N ILE A 139 -0.24 12.03 6.65
CA ILE A 139 -1.59 11.53 6.93
C ILE A 139 -2.39 11.42 5.63
N ALA A 140 -2.33 12.41 4.73
CA ALA A 140 -3.01 12.38 3.45
C ALA A 140 -2.55 11.19 2.58
N LEU A 141 -1.24 10.92 2.52
CA LEU A 141 -0.69 9.75 1.86
C LEU A 141 -1.20 8.45 2.50
N ARG A 142 -1.08 8.32 3.83
CA ARG A 142 -1.43 7.10 4.58
C ARG A 142 -2.91 6.78 4.59
N LYS A 143 -3.79 7.73 4.27
CA LYS A 143 -5.21 7.47 4.02
C LYS A 143 -5.43 6.62 2.75
N ARG A 144 -4.51 6.71 1.78
CA ARG A 144 -4.58 6.01 0.48
C ARG A 144 -3.81 4.70 0.46
N VAL A 145 -2.97 4.43 1.48
CA VAL A 145 -2.10 3.26 1.57
C VAL A 145 -2.41 2.49 2.84
N GLY A 146 -2.93 1.29 2.71
CA GLY A 146 -3.06 0.34 3.80
C GLY A 146 -1.72 -0.32 4.11
N PHE A 147 -1.38 -0.50 5.38
CA PHE A 147 -0.20 -1.25 5.80
C PHE A 147 -0.59 -2.32 6.81
N VAL A 148 -0.25 -3.56 6.49
CA VAL A 148 -0.46 -4.73 7.36
C VAL A 148 0.91 -5.23 7.80
N PHE A 149 1.18 -5.12 9.10
CA PHE A 149 2.47 -5.48 9.71
C PHE A 149 2.53 -6.97 10.08
N GLN A 150 3.73 -7.49 10.26
CA GLN A 150 4.01 -8.80 10.83
C GLN A 150 3.38 -8.99 12.22
N GLN A 151 3.49 -7.96 13.07
CA GLN A 151 2.77 -7.87 14.33
C GLN A 151 1.43 -7.20 14.06
N TYR A 152 0.34 -7.77 14.51
CA TYR A 152 -1.04 -7.38 14.19
C TYR A 152 -1.35 -5.92 14.49
N ASN A 153 -0.70 -5.33 15.50
CA ASN A 153 -0.81 -3.93 15.95
C ASN A 153 -2.27 -3.48 16.17
N LEU A 154 -3.13 -4.39 16.63
CA LEU A 154 -4.49 -4.06 17.01
C LEU A 154 -4.49 -3.25 18.31
N PHE A 155 -5.48 -2.37 18.47
CA PHE A 155 -5.70 -1.65 19.72
C PHE A 155 -6.29 -2.63 20.74
N PRO A 156 -5.54 -3.03 21.79
CA PRO A 156 -5.97 -4.12 22.68
C PRO A 156 -7.17 -3.77 23.57
N HIS A 157 -7.43 -2.48 23.77
CA HIS A 157 -8.54 -1.93 24.56
C HIS A 157 -9.80 -1.65 23.74
N LEU A 158 -9.78 -1.89 22.43
CA LEU A 158 -10.92 -1.75 21.53
C LEU A 158 -11.38 -3.12 21.05
N SER A 159 -12.70 -3.29 20.88
CA SER A 159 -13.25 -4.47 20.24
C SER A 159 -12.80 -4.60 18.79
N VAL A 160 -13.04 -5.74 18.18
CA VAL A 160 -12.77 -5.99 16.76
C VAL A 160 -13.48 -4.96 15.88
N LEU A 161 -14.78 -4.72 16.11
CA LEU A 161 -15.54 -3.72 15.36
C LEU A 161 -14.96 -2.31 15.56
N GLU A 162 -14.64 -1.92 16.78
CA GLU A 162 -14.06 -0.61 17.08
C GLU A 162 -12.69 -0.41 16.45
N ASN A 163 -11.86 -1.44 16.37
CA ASN A 163 -10.57 -1.40 15.65
C ASN A 163 -10.75 -1.03 14.17
N LEU A 164 -11.83 -1.47 13.52
CA LEU A 164 -12.11 -1.14 12.13
C LEU A 164 -12.75 0.26 11.98
N VAL A 165 -13.55 0.69 12.95
CA VAL A 165 -14.37 1.92 12.87
C VAL A 165 -13.56 3.17 13.22
N ILE A 166 -12.57 3.07 14.12
CA ILE A 166 -11.88 4.23 14.70
C ILE A 166 -11.20 5.12 13.64
N ALA A 167 -10.47 4.54 12.70
CA ALA A 167 -9.75 5.31 11.69
C ALA A 167 -10.69 5.96 10.66
N PRO A 168 -11.68 5.26 10.06
CA PRO A 168 -12.69 5.89 9.20
C PRO A 168 -13.41 7.07 9.85
N THR A 169 -13.77 6.97 11.12
CA THR A 169 -14.51 8.04 11.84
C THR A 169 -13.60 9.19 12.24
N ARG A 170 -12.44 8.91 12.86
CA ARG A 170 -11.57 9.94 13.42
C ARG A 170 -10.69 10.63 12.38
N VAL A 171 -10.23 9.89 11.35
CA VAL A 171 -9.25 10.39 10.38
C VAL A 171 -9.91 10.87 9.09
N VAL A 172 -11.00 10.19 8.66
CA VAL A 172 -11.72 10.53 7.43
C VAL A 172 -12.97 11.37 7.72
N GLY A 173 -13.48 11.33 8.96
CA GLY A 173 -14.73 12.02 9.34
C GLY A 173 -15.99 11.28 8.85
N ARG A 174 -15.88 9.97 8.57
CA ARG A 174 -17.03 9.17 8.13
C ARG A 174 -18.04 9.04 9.27
N ASP A 175 -19.35 9.11 8.95
CA ASP A 175 -20.40 8.85 9.91
C ASP A 175 -20.24 7.47 10.56
N ARG A 176 -20.48 7.39 11.89
CA ARG A 176 -20.24 6.18 12.68
C ARG A 176 -21.12 5.01 12.23
N ALA A 177 -22.39 5.24 11.98
CA ALA A 177 -23.30 4.17 11.55
C ALA A 177 -22.92 3.61 10.18
N THR A 178 -22.42 4.46 9.28
CA THR A 178 -21.88 4.05 7.99
C THR A 178 -20.58 3.27 8.16
N ALA A 179 -19.65 3.75 8.99
CA ALA A 179 -18.39 3.06 9.26
C ALA A 179 -18.64 1.67 9.90
N GLU A 180 -19.60 1.53 10.79
CA GLU A 180 -19.97 0.24 11.40
C GLU A 180 -20.56 -0.74 10.37
N ARG A 181 -21.47 -0.28 9.49
CA ARG A 181 -22.00 -1.14 8.42
C ARG A 181 -20.89 -1.67 7.51
N GLU A 182 -19.97 -0.78 7.10
CA GLU A 182 -18.84 -1.15 6.27
C GLU A 182 -17.87 -2.09 6.98
N ALA A 183 -17.60 -1.84 8.25
CA ALA A 183 -16.77 -2.69 9.09
C ALA A 183 -17.34 -4.11 9.21
N ARG A 184 -18.67 -4.26 9.43
CA ARG A 184 -19.32 -5.58 9.44
C ARG A 184 -19.21 -6.30 8.11
N ALA A 185 -19.37 -5.61 6.98
CA ALA A 185 -19.18 -6.20 5.66
C ALA A 185 -17.71 -6.67 5.45
N LEU A 186 -16.74 -5.92 5.96
CA LEU A 186 -15.33 -6.33 5.93
C LEU A 186 -15.06 -7.54 6.84
N LEU A 187 -15.67 -7.60 8.02
CA LEU A 187 -15.56 -8.75 8.91
C LEU A 187 -16.13 -10.01 8.28
N GLN A 188 -17.25 -9.94 7.55
CA GLN A 188 -17.77 -11.05 6.75
C GLN A 188 -16.75 -11.52 5.69
N LYS A 189 -16.12 -10.59 4.97
CA LYS A 189 -15.08 -10.92 3.97
C LYS A 189 -13.90 -11.68 4.56
N VAL A 190 -13.47 -11.30 5.76
CA VAL A 190 -12.38 -12.00 6.45
C VAL A 190 -12.88 -13.15 7.34
N ARG A 191 -14.19 -13.51 7.25
CA ARG A 191 -14.83 -14.62 7.97
C ARG A 191 -14.74 -14.50 9.50
N LEU A 192 -14.96 -13.27 10.01
CA LEU A 192 -14.90 -12.94 11.44
C LEU A 192 -16.11 -12.11 11.92
N ASP A 193 -17.24 -12.17 11.20
CA ASP A 193 -18.48 -11.48 11.55
C ASP A 193 -18.97 -11.88 12.96
N HIS A 194 -18.82 -13.15 13.35
CA HIS A 194 -19.17 -13.68 14.66
C HIS A 194 -18.25 -13.19 15.81
N LYS A 195 -17.19 -12.42 15.50
CA LYS A 195 -16.20 -11.92 16.46
C LYS A 195 -16.23 -10.39 16.62
N GLU A 196 -17.26 -9.70 16.13
CA GLU A 196 -17.28 -8.23 16.12
C GLU A 196 -17.12 -7.59 17.51
N SER A 197 -17.65 -8.24 18.57
CA SER A 197 -17.59 -7.77 19.95
C SER A 197 -16.38 -8.29 20.73
N ALA A 198 -15.60 -9.23 20.19
CA ALA A 198 -14.43 -9.78 20.84
C ALA A 198 -13.28 -8.75 20.92
N TYR A 199 -12.39 -8.92 21.86
CA TYR A 199 -11.17 -8.13 22.00
C TYR A 199 -9.96 -8.88 21.40
N PRO A 200 -8.89 -8.18 20.99
CA PRO A 200 -7.71 -8.82 20.39
C PRO A 200 -7.13 -9.99 21.19
N GLY A 201 -7.13 -9.90 22.54
CA GLY A 201 -6.64 -10.97 23.41
C GLY A 201 -7.48 -12.26 23.40
N GLU A 202 -8.69 -12.22 22.82
CA GLU A 202 -9.62 -13.37 22.72
C GLU A 202 -9.55 -14.03 21.33
N LEU A 203 -8.61 -13.57 20.49
CA LEU A 203 -8.44 -14.04 19.11
C LEU A 203 -7.15 -14.83 18.96
N SER A 204 -7.19 -15.88 18.11
CA SER A 204 -5.96 -16.52 17.63
C SER A 204 -5.11 -15.56 16.80
N GLY A 205 -3.81 -15.86 16.62
CA GLY A 205 -2.91 -15.04 15.80
C GLY A 205 -3.43 -14.81 14.39
N GLY A 206 -3.92 -15.87 13.72
CA GLY A 206 -4.51 -15.76 12.38
C GLY A 206 -5.81 -14.93 12.36
N GLN A 207 -6.62 -14.99 13.41
CA GLN A 207 -7.80 -14.14 13.55
C GLN A 207 -7.39 -12.67 13.72
N GLN A 208 -6.40 -12.39 14.58
CA GLN A 208 -5.86 -11.03 14.76
C GLN A 208 -5.32 -10.47 13.45
N GLN A 209 -4.60 -11.28 12.67
CA GLN A 209 -4.07 -10.87 11.37
C GLN A 209 -5.18 -10.56 10.36
N ARG A 210 -6.24 -11.37 10.32
CA ARG A 210 -7.39 -11.10 9.46
C ARG A 210 -8.14 -9.83 9.88
N VAL A 211 -8.23 -9.53 11.18
CA VAL A 211 -8.75 -8.23 11.66
C VAL A 211 -7.83 -7.08 11.23
N ALA A 212 -6.51 -7.24 11.29
CA ALA A 212 -5.57 -6.22 10.84
C ALA A 212 -5.71 -5.92 9.34
N ILE A 213 -5.93 -6.95 8.51
CA ILE A 213 -6.24 -6.79 7.09
C ILE A 213 -7.56 -6.04 6.90
N ALA A 214 -8.64 -6.45 7.59
CA ALA A 214 -9.93 -5.78 7.51
C ALA A 214 -9.85 -4.31 7.97
N ARG A 215 -9.06 -3.99 9.00
CA ARG A 215 -8.80 -2.63 9.46
C ARG A 215 -8.10 -1.78 8.41
N ALA A 216 -7.12 -2.34 7.71
CA ALA A 216 -6.44 -1.64 6.61
C ALA A 216 -7.43 -1.33 5.46
N LEU A 217 -8.31 -2.29 5.12
CA LEU A 217 -9.35 -2.13 4.10
C LEU A 217 -10.43 -1.11 4.48
N ALA A 218 -10.71 -0.90 5.78
CA ALA A 218 -11.73 0.04 6.25
C ALA A 218 -11.47 1.50 5.83
N MET A 219 -10.21 1.84 5.55
CA MET A 219 -9.81 3.14 5.02
C MET A 219 -10.08 3.29 3.52
N ARG A 220 -10.43 2.21 2.80
CA ARG A 220 -10.59 2.13 1.33
C ARG A 220 -9.32 2.57 0.59
N PRO A 221 -8.18 1.93 0.87
CA PRO A 221 -6.92 2.30 0.28
C PRO A 221 -6.86 1.96 -1.22
N GLU A 222 -5.99 2.66 -1.96
CA GLU A 222 -5.68 2.36 -3.37
C GLU A 222 -4.59 1.28 -3.48
N LEU A 223 -3.82 1.09 -2.42
CA LEU A 223 -2.70 0.16 -2.30
C LEU A 223 -2.69 -0.47 -0.92
N ILE A 224 -2.42 -1.78 -0.83
CA ILE A 224 -2.14 -2.46 0.44
C ILE A 224 -0.72 -3.04 0.42
N LEU A 225 0.01 -2.78 1.50
CA LEU A 225 1.33 -3.32 1.75
C LEU A 225 1.24 -4.41 2.82
N PHE A 226 1.79 -5.58 2.55
CA PHE A 226 1.85 -6.73 3.46
C PHE A 226 3.31 -7.02 3.83
N ASP A 227 3.67 -6.83 5.09
CA ASP A 227 5.04 -7.05 5.59
C ASP A 227 5.11 -8.33 6.43
N GLU A 228 5.47 -9.46 5.78
CA GLU A 228 5.66 -10.78 6.39
C GLU A 228 4.49 -11.22 7.30
N VAL A 229 3.27 -11.05 6.83
CA VAL A 229 2.03 -11.18 7.62
C VAL A 229 1.72 -12.60 8.13
N THR A 230 2.47 -13.60 7.70
CA THR A 230 2.32 -15.00 8.13
C THR A 230 3.43 -15.49 9.07
N SER A 231 4.53 -14.75 9.18
CA SER A 231 5.74 -15.23 9.88
C SER A 231 5.60 -15.38 11.41
N ALA A 232 4.57 -14.76 12.00
CA ALA A 232 4.25 -14.88 13.43
C ALA A 232 3.09 -15.86 13.71
N LEU A 233 2.62 -16.60 12.67
CA LEU A 233 1.48 -17.49 12.76
C LEU A 233 1.91 -18.96 12.85
N ASP A 234 1.05 -19.76 13.48
CA ASP A 234 1.17 -21.21 13.42
C ASP A 234 0.75 -21.71 12.02
N PRO A 235 1.33 -22.84 11.54
CA PRO A 235 1.12 -23.34 10.19
C PRO A 235 -0.36 -23.62 9.82
N GLU A 236 -1.19 -23.95 10.81
CA GLU A 236 -2.60 -24.27 10.58
C GLU A 236 -3.40 -23.02 10.19
N THR A 237 -3.03 -21.85 10.74
CA THR A 237 -3.74 -20.58 10.50
C THR A 237 -3.19 -19.79 9.31
N VAL A 238 -1.98 -20.08 8.83
CA VAL A 238 -1.37 -19.42 7.66
C VAL A 238 -2.29 -19.47 6.45
N GLY A 239 -2.87 -20.66 6.15
CA GLY A 239 -3.72 -20.84 4.98
C GLY A 239 -4.97 -19.95 4.96
N GLU A 240 -5.56 -19.65 6.12
CA GLU A 240 -6.72 -18.77 6.23
C GLU A 240 -6.37 -17.30 5.87
N VAL A 241 -5.21 -16.82 6.34
CA VAL A 241 -4.74 -15.46 6.05
C VAL A 241 -4.36 -15.33 4.57
N LEU A 242 -3.63 -16.30 4.02
CA LEU A 242 -3.26 -16.32 2.60
C LEU A 242 -4.49 -16.37 1.69
N THR A 243 -5.56 -17.08 2.09
CA THR A 243 -6.81 -17.10 1.34
C THR A 243 -7.43 -15.70 1.26
N VAL A 244 -7.48 -14.95 2.36
CA VAL A 244 -7.99 -13.57 2.35
C VAL A 244 -7.17 -12.68 1.42
N ILE A 245 -5.84 -12.78 1.44
CA ILE A 245 -4.97 -11.97 0.56
C ILE A 245 -5.18 -12.37 -0.91
N ARG A 246 -5.28 -13.67 -1.21
CA ARG A 246 -5.59 -14.16 -2.55
C ARG A 246 -6.90 -13.59 -3.09
N ASP A 247 -7.95 -13.60 -2.26
CA ASP A 247 -9.25 -13.05 -2.64
C ASP A 247 -9.17 -11.55 -2.94
N LEU A 248 -8.39 -10.78 -2.16
CA LEU A 248 -8.15 -9.35 -2.42
C LEU A 248 -7.44 -9.11 -3.75
N VAL A 249 -6.41 -9.89 -4.07
CA VAL A 249 -5.69 -9.79 -5.35
C VAL A 249 -6.62 -10.12 -6.51
N ARG A 250 -7.41 -11.19 -6.42
CA ARG A 250 -8.39 -11.58 -7.44
C ARG A 250 -9.48 -10.52 -7.64
N ASP A 251 -9.83 -9.80 -6.59
CA ASP A 251 -10.77 -8.66 -6.64
C ASP A 251 -10.14 -7.39 -7.29
N GLY A 252 -8.88 -7.44 -7.72
CA GLY A 252 -8.17 -6.35 -8.39
C GLY A 252 -7.56 -5.31 -7.44
N MET A 253 -7.38 -5.64 -6.16
CA MET A 253 -6.67 -4.77 -5.22
C MET A 253 -5.19 -4.69 -5.59
N THR A 254 -4.66 -3.47 -5.67
CA THR A 254 -3.21 -3.29 -5.82
C THR A 254 -2.49 -3.68 -4.54
N CYS A 255 -1.55 -4.62 -4.63
CA CYS A 255 -0.86 -5.16 -3.47
C CYS A 255 0.65 -5.14 -3.66
N VAL A 256 1.40 -4.83 -2.59
CA VAL A 256 2.83 -5.14 -2.48
C VAL A 256 3.03 -6.07 -1.30
N LEU A 257 3.59 -7.24 -1.56
CA LEU A 257 3.76 -8.29 -0.57
C LEU A 257 5.25 -8.52 -0.28
N VAL A 258 5.59 -8.66 0.98
CA VAL A 258 6.84 -9.25 1.44
C VAL A 258 6.48 -10.55 2.15
N THR A 259 6.96 -11.69 1.66
CA THR A 259 6.59 -13.00 2.19
C THR A 259 7.72 -14.02 2.03
N HIS A 260 7.72 -15.03 2.89
CA HIS A 260 8.52 -16.25 2.78
C HIS A 260 7.71 -17.43 2.21
N GLU A 261 6.43 -17.24 1.91
CA GLU A 261 5.53 -18.22 1.32
C GLU A 261 5.71 -18.26 -0.20
N MET A 262 6.78 -18.92 -0.69
CA MET A 262 7.17 -18.88 -2.10
C MET A 262 6.10 -19.40 -3.07
N ARG A 263 5.38 -20.48 -2.68
CA ARG A 263 4.30 -21.02 -3.51
C ARG A 263 3.12 -20.05 -3.62
N PHE A 264 2.81 -19.37 -2.53
CA PHE A 264 1.79 -18.33 -2.53
C PHE A 264 2.22 -17.14 -3.38
N ALA A 265 3.47 -16.69 -3.24
CA ALA A 265 4.03 -15.62 -4.06
C ALA A 265 3.96 -15.95 -5.57
N GLU A 266 4.29 -17.18 -5.96
CA GLU A 266 4.18 -17.67 -7.35
C GLU A 266 2.72 -17.63 -7.85
N GLU A 267 1.75 -18.01 -6.98
CA GLU A 267 0.33 -18.07 -7.35
C GLU A 267 -0.31 -16.70 -7.55
N VAL A 268 0.03 -15.71 -6.68
CA VAL A 268 -0.74 -14.46 -6.62
C VAL A 268 -0.07 -13.27 -7.29
N SER A 269 1.24 -13.35 -7.61
CA SER A 269 1.98 -12.20 -8.09
C SER A 269 1.95 -12.07 -9.61
N ASP A 270 1.74 -10.85 -10.09
CA ASP A 270 2.00 -10.47 -11.47
C ASP A 270 3.50 -10.26 -11.71
N GLN A 271 4.17 -9.57 -10.77
CA GLN A 271 5.60 -9.27 -10.82
C GLN A 271 6.28 -9.67 -9.51
N VAL A 272 7.51 -10.13 -9.61
CA VAL A 272 8.35 -10.48 -8.47
C VAL A 272 9.69 -9.75 -8.56
N TYR A 273 10.12 -9.18 -7.43
CA TYR A 273 11.44 -8.56 -7.26
C TYR A 273 12.25 -9.37 -6.27
N PHE A 274 13.37 -9.93 -6.71
CA PHE A 274 14.31 -10.59 -5.82
C PHE A 274 15.36 -9.60 -5.33
N THR A 275 15.44 -9.42 -4.01
CA THR A 275 16.37 -8.49 -3.36
C THR A 275 17.45 -9.24 -2.59
N GLU A 276 18.70 -8.78 -2.72
CA GLU A 276 19.83 -9.24 -1.91
C GLU A 276 20.78 -8.07 -1.63
N ALA A 277 21.30 -8.00 -0.42
CA ALA A 277 22.26 -6.96 0.02
C ALA A 277 21.83 -5.53 -0.37
N GLY A 278 20.54 -5.23 -0.22
CA GLY A 278 20.00 -3.90 -0.48
C GLY A 278 19.83 -3.54 -1.97
N ARG A 279 19.90 -4.51 -2.90
CA ARG A 279 19.77 -4.29 -4.34
C ARG A 279 18.72 -5.22 -4.93
N ILE A 280 18.10 -4.81 -6.04
CA ILE A 280 17.32 -5.71 -6.89
C ILE A 280 18.28 -6.52 -7.74
N VAL A 281 18.34 -7.82 -7.52
CA VAL A 281 19.18 -8.76 -8.28
C VAL A 281 18.49 -9.18 -9.56
N GLU A 282 17.17 -9.42 -9.47
CA GLU A 282 16.34 -9.80 -10.61
C GLU A 282 14.90 -9.39 -10.38
N HIS A 283 14.19 -9.02 -11.44
CA HIS A 283 12.76 -8.80 -11.41
C HIS A 283 12.10 -9.26 -12.71
N GLY A 284 10.84 -9.59 -12.65
CA GLY A 284 10.06 -10.02 -13.81
C GLY A 284 8.73 -10.65 -13.42
N PRO A 285 7.96 -11.14 -14.42
CA PRO A 285 6.74 -11.90 -14.19
C PRO A 285 6.99 -13.09 -13.25
N ALA A 286 6.03 -13.40 -12.37
CA ALA A 286 6.16 -14.50 -11.41
C ALA A 286 6.53 -15.82 -12.10
N ALA A 287 5.88 -16.17 -13.23
CA ALA A 287 6.17 -17.38 -13.98
C ALA A 287 7.64 -17.47 -14.44
N GLN A 288 8.28 -16.34 -14.78
CA GLN A 288 9.69 -16.31 -15.16
C GLN A 288 10.60 -16.47 -13.93
N ILE A 289 10.35 -15.71 -12.87
CA ILE A 289 11.20 -15.73 -11.65
C ILE A 289 11.17 -17.11 -10.99
N PHE A 290 10.00 -17.71 -10.85
CA PHE A 290 9.85 -19.02 -10.20
C PHE A 290 10.17 -20.20 -11.14
N GLY A 291 9.84 -20.10 -12.44
CA GLY A 291 10.01 -21.19 -13.40
C GLY A 291 11.40 -21.25 -14.04
N SER A 292 11.95 -20.10 -14.43
CA SER A 292 13.24 -20.01 -15.15
C SER A 292 14.01 -18.73 -14.81
N PRO A 293 14.48 -18.59 -13.55
CA PRO A 293 15.24 -17.42 -13.14
C PRO A 293 16.54 -17.28 -13.96
N ARG A 294 16.83 -16.05 -14.40
CA ARG A 294 18.02 -15.72 -15.20
C ARG A 294 19.27 -15.61 -14.33
N SER A 295 19.13 -15.02 -13.13
CA SER A 295 20.21 -14.89 -12.17
C SER A 295 20.46 -16.21 -11.44
N GLU A 296 21.72 -16.60 -11.36
CA GLU A 296 22.14 -17.77 -10.59
C GLU A 296 21.79 -17.61 -9.09
N ARG A 297 21.95 -16.39 -8.56
CA ARG A 297 21.58 -16.08 -7.17
C ARG A 297 20.10 -16.25 -6.90
N THR A 298 19.22 -15.83 -7.83
CA THR A 298 17.78 -16.06 -7.72
C THR A 298 17.48 -17.55 -7.70
N ARG A 299 18.12 -18.33 -8.56
CA ARG A 299 17.95 -19.80 -8.63
C ARG A 299 18.36 -20.49 -7.35
N GLU A 300 19.53 -20.15 -6.82
CA GLU A 300 20.01 -20.70 -5.54
C GLU A 300 19.07 -20.36 -4.37
N PHE A 301 18.59 -19.11 -4.31
CA PHE A 301 17.67 -18.67 -3.27
C PHE A 301 16.36 -19.48 -3.34
N LEU A 302 15.76 -19.58 -4.53
CA LEU A 302 14.51 -20.30 -4.73
C LEU A 302 14.65 -21.81 -4.48
N GLN A 303 15.76 -22.43 -4.86
CA GLN A 303 16.04 -23.84 -4.55
C GLN A 303 16.05 -24.11 -3.04
N ARG A 304 16.69 -23.23 -2.27
CA ARG A 304 16.72 -23.35 -0.80
C ARG A 304 15.33 -23.11 -0.18
N ALA A 305 14.60 -22.12 -0.70
CA ALA A 305 13.31 -21.72 -0.16
C ALA A 305 12.17 -22.70 -0.50
N LEU A 306 12.23 -23.32 -1.68
CA LEU A 306 11.21 -24.29 -2.14
C LEU A 306 11.54 -25.76 -1.78
N GLY A 307 12.81 -26.04 -1.42
CA GLY A 307 13.34 -27.38 -1.24
C GLY A 307 13.55 -28.12 -2.55
N ASP A 308 14.37 -29.19 -2.54
CA ASP A 308 14.71 -29.96 -3.74
C ASP A 308 13.51 -30.76 -4.36
N GLY A 309 12.37 -30.81 -3.67
CA GLY A 309 11.18 -31.58 -4.05
C GLY A 309 10.16 -30.89 -4.97
N ALA A 310 10.34 -29.61 -5.33
CA ALA A 310 9.28 -28.83 -5.99
C ALA A 310 9.27 -28.92 -7.53
N ARG A 311 10.20 -29.64 -8.16
CA ARG A 311 10.33 -29.69 -9.63
C ARG A 311 9.41 -30.70 -10.35
N SER A 312 8.50 -31.37 -9.63
CA SER A 312 7.68 -32.43 -10.22
C SER A 312 6.21 -32.37 -9.78
N ARG A 313 5.46 -31.36 -10.24
CA ARG A 313 3.99 -31.48 -10.27
C ARG A 313 3.42 -30.58 -11.37
N PRO A 314 2.67 -31.14 -12.35
CA PRO A 314 1.87 -30.35 -13.27
C PRO A 314 0.77 -29.62 -12.48
N ALA A 315 0.44 -28.41 -12.91
CA ALA A 315 -0.58 -27.57 -12.28
C ALA A 315 -1.92 -28.31 -12.20
N PRO A 316 -2.62 -28.30 -11.05
CA PRO A 316 -3.98 -28.82 -10.97
C PRO A 316 -4.93 -27.86 -11.71
N ALA A 317 -5.76 -28.42 -12.59
CA ALA A 317 -6.83 -27.72 -13.27
C ALA A 317 -7.78 -27.07 -12.24
N ALA A 318 -8.08 -25.78 -12.41
CA ALA A 318 -8.94 -25.01 -11.53
C ALA A 318 -10.39 -25.55 -11.56
N PRO A 319 -11.06 -25.72 -10.40
CA PRO A 319 -12.51 -25.87 -10.38
C PRO A 319 -13.17 -24.53 -10.58
N ALA A 320 -14.07 -24.46 -11.58
CA ALA A 320 -14.90 -23.32 -11.84
C ALA A 320 -15.91 -23.11 -10.69
N THR A 321 -15.66 -22.12 -9.85
CA THR A 321 -16.67 -21.52 -8.97
C THR A 321 -16.62 -20.03 -9.17
N THR A 322 -17.71 -19.49 -9.73
CA THR A 322 -17.87 -18.05 -10.00
C THR A 322 -18.05 -17.30 -8.68
N PRO A 323 -17.10 -16.48 -8.25
CA PRO A 323 -17.28 -15.60 -7.09
C PRO A 323 -18.00 -14.31 -7.50
N LEU A 324 -18.84 -13.79 -6.62
CA LEU A 324 -19.45 -12.47 -6.77
C LEU A 324 -18.35 -11.39 -6.77
N PRO A 325 -18.32 -10.47 -7.76
CA PRO A 325 -17.25 -9.49 -7.89
C PRO A 325 -17.29 -8.44 -6.77
N PHE A 326 -16.15 -8.03 -6.31
CA PHE A 326 -15.91 -6.96 -5.32
C PHE A 326 -16.51 -5.61 -5.75
N ASN A 327 -16.71 -5.45 -7.05
CA ASN A 327 -17.23 -4.23 -7.68
C ASN A 327 -18.74 -3.98 -7.48
N SER A 328 -19.49 -4.91 -6.87
CA SER A 328 -20.91 -4.70 -6.57
C SER A 328 -21.16 -3.74 -5.39
N LEU A 329 -20.12 -3.28 -4.71
CA LEU A 329 -20.16 -2.14 -3.79
C LEU A 329 -19.65 -0.86 -4.47
N ARG A 330 -20.17 -0.52 -5.66
CA ARG A 330 -20.19 0.86 -6.11
C ARG A 330 -21.18 1.59 -5.20
N PHE A 331 -20.67 2.24 -4.20
CA PHE A 331 -21.44 3.18 -3.42
C PHE A 331 -21.77 4.36 -4.32
N ALA A 332 -23.06 4.55 -4.61
CA ALA A 332 -23.56 5.80 -5.14
C ALA A 332 -23.14 6.92 -4.17
N LEU A 333 -22.57 7.98 -4.72
CA LEU A 333 -22.28 9.25 -4.07
C LEU A 333 -23.56 9.88 -3.54
#